data_f8b9be20e40b50b93f707559d4dadad9
#
_entry.id   f8b9be20e40b50b93f707559d4dadad9
#
_cell.length_a   1.000
_cell.length_b   1.000
_cell.length_c   1.000
_cell.angle_alpha   90.00
_cell.angle_beta   90.00
_cell.angle_gamma   90.00
#
_symmetry.space_group_name_H-M   'P 1'
#
loop_
_entity.id
_entity.type
_entity.pdbx_description
1 polymer ?
#
loop_
_entity_poly.entity_id
_entity_poly.type
_entity_poly.pdbx_seq_one_letter_code
_entity_poly.pdbx_strand_id
1 'polypeptide(L)'
;MMDEWAQELSNALKDFRGKLLAEEIKHQYYENLLNKVDTAVLVTDVTGHIEWMNQAAVTHLGQLSQLPEVLQEASTSNDISIIRIEQNGIVLEMAISCTTFVTQGAFATQSKKQRLISLKNIHSVLERNEMEAWQKLIRVLTHEIMNSITPIISLSETLSERGIPESLGEKEYSIMLQAMQTIHRRSKGLLGFVENYRRLTRIPTPVRTKVSVAELFTDLKKLFPEEYIHFEMPASDLYLYADRAQIEQVLINLLKNARETCERKADKEIQIKFFSKGNPTLAISDNGEGILPTVLDKIFVPFFTTKTSGSGIGLSLCKQIMALHDGSINVKSELGKGSCFILTFPK
;
A
#
# COMPACT_ATOMS: atom_id res chain seq x y z
N MET A 1 -3.25 -42.76 64.80
CA MET A 1 -4.48 -42.15 64.20
C MET A 1 -4.49 -40.66 64.23
N MET A 2 -4.43 -39.93 65.39
CA MET A 2 -4.44 -38.45 65.39
C MET A 2 -3.19 -37.85 64.71
N ASP A 3 -2.01 -38.39 64.87
CA ASP A 3 -0.76 -37.91 64.29
C ASP A 3 -0.67 -38.18 62.78
N GLU A 4 -1.23 -39.26 62.25
CA GLU A 4 -1.32 -39.53 60.84
C GLU A 4 -2.24 -38.55 60.11
N TRP A 5 -3.40 -38.25 60.70
CA TRP A 5 -4.32 -37.22 60.18
C TRP A 5 -3.69 -35.81 60.16
N ALA A 6 -2.91 -35.46 61.20
CA ALA A 6 -2.20 -34.19 61.26
C ALA A 6 -1.11 -34.11 60.17
N GLN A 7 -0.43 -35.22 59.86
CA GLN A 7 0.59 -35.27 58.84
C GLN A 7 0.02 -35.25 57.42
N GLU A 8 -1.09 -35.94 57.15
CA GLU A 8 -1.82 -35.85 55.89
C GLU A 8 -2.36 -34.47 55.62
N LEU A 9 -2.96 -33.81 56.62
CA LEU A 9 -3.46 -32.45 56.54
C LEU A 9 -2.32 -31.45 56.24
N SER A 10 -1.18 -31.59 56.93
CA SER A 10 0.01 -30.77 56.69
C SER A 10 0.57 -30.93 55.26
N ASN A 11 0.58 -32.16 54.76
CA ASN A 11 1.02 -32.44 53.39
C ASN A 11 0.04 -31.87 52.34
N ALA A 12 -1.26 -32.00 52.54
CA ALA A 12 -2.30 -31.44 51.69
C ALA A 12 -2.26 -29.90 51.68
N LEU A 13 -2.01 -29.25 52.82
CA LEU A 13 -1.83 -27.80 52.89
C LEU A 13 -0.56 -27.33 52.18
N LYS A 14 0.56 -28.09 52.25
CA LYS A 14 1.78 -27.77 51.51
C LYS A 14 1.58 -27.88 49.99
N ASP A 15 0.87 -28.94 49.59
CA ASP A 15 0.61 -29.16 48.13
C ASP A 15 -0.35 -28.10 47.60
N PHE A 16 -1.36 -27.71 48.37
CA PHE A 16 -2.29 -26.62 48.01
C PHE A 16 -1.59 -25.27 47.93
N ARG A 17 -0.70 -24.94 48.88
CA ARG A 17 0.13 -23.73 48.84
C ARG A 17 1.07 -23.74 47.66
N GLY A 18 1.69 -24.88 47.33
CA GLY A 18 2.56 -25.05 46.16
C GLY A 18 1.81 -24.79 44.82
N LYS A 19 0.57 -25.31 44.71
CA LYS A 19 -0.28 -25.06 43.54
C LYS A 19 -0.69 -23.59 43.42
N LEU A 20 -1.09 -22.95 44.50
CA LEU A 20 -1.44 -21.51 44.51
C LEU A 20 -0.25 -20.65 44.10
N LEU A 21 0.94 -20.91 44.64
CA LEU A 21 2.15 -20.18 44.30
C LEU A 21 2.55 -20.37 42.85
N ALA A 22 2.42 -21.58 42.32
CA ALA A 22 2.68 -21.86 40.91
C ALA A 22 1.71 -21.15 39.96
N GLU A 23 0.43 -21.06 40.34
CA GLU A 23 -0.58 -20.29 39.57
C GLU A 23 -0.31 -18.79 39.62
N GLU A 24 0.08 -18.25 40.75
CA GLU A 24 0.42 -16.83 40.95
C GLU A 24 1.68 -16.45 40.10
N ILE A 25 2.73 -17.28 40.10
CA ILE A 25 3.91 -17.09 39.30
C ILE A 25 3.55 -17.14 37.78
N LYS A 26 2.69 -18.05 37.37
CA LYS A 26 2.21 -18.18 36.01
C LYS A 26 1.37 -16.96 35.58
N HIS A 27 0.53 -16.45 36.47
CA HIS A 27 -0.26 -15.23 36.22
C HIS A 27 0.66 -14.02 36.05
N GLN A 28 1.61 -13.80 36.96
CA GLN A 28 2.60 -12.72 36.85
C GLN A 28 3.45 -12.82 35.61
N TYR A 29 3.81 -14.02 35.17
CA TYR A 29 4.57 -14.25 33.94
C TYR A 29 3.76 -13.80 32.70
N TYR A 30 2.48 -14.18 32.59
CA TYR A 30 1.64 -13.74 31.47
C TYR A 30 1.37 -12.23 31.49
N GLU A 31 1.13 -11.66 32.64
CA GLU A 31 0.93 -10.23 32.80
C GLU A 31 2.19 -9.44 32.39
N ASN A 32 3.37 -9.88 32.79
CA ASN A 32 4.62 -9.29 32.38
C ASN A 32 4.88 -9.43 30.88
N LEU A 33 4.50 -10.54 30.25
CA LEU A 33 4.60 -10.71 28.81
C LEU A 33 3.69 -9.73 28.08
N LEU A 34 2.42 -9.63 28.46
CA LEU A 34 1.46 -8.74 27.84
C LEU A 34 1.81 -7.25 28.02
N ASN A 35 2.45 -6.90 29.14
CA ASN A 35 2.92 -5.53 29.40
C ASN A 35 4.17 -5.13 28.59
N LYS A 36 4.90 -6.11 28.00
CA LYS A 36 6.04 -5.83 27.11
C LYS A 36 5.66 -5.70 25.64
N VAL A 37 4.40 -5.97 25.30
CA VAL A 37 3.92 -5.84 23.92
C VAL A 37 3.48 -4.40 23.68
N ASP A 38 3.93 -3.80 22.59
CA ASP A 38 3.58 -2.41 22.18
C ASP A 38 2.12 -2.26 21.70
N THR A 39 1.41 -3.37 21.53
CA THR A 39 -0.01 -3.36 21.18
C THR A 39 -0.86 -3.16 22.42
N ALA A 40 -1.76 -2.18 22.41
CA ALA A 40 -2.73 -1.99 23.48
C ALA A 40 -3.72 -3.17 23.48
N VAL A 41 -3.85 -3.86 24.61
CA VAL A 41 -4.75 -5.00 24.80
C VAL A 41 -5.67 -4.71 25.97
N LEU A 42 -6.98 -4.90 25.72
CA LEU A 42 -8.03 -4.72 26.71
C LEU A 42 -8.93 -5.95 26.74
N VAL A 43 -9.41 -6.28 27.93
CA VAL A 43 -10.48 -7.28 28.14
C VAL A 43 -11.70 -6.54 28.70
N THR A 44 -12.83 -6.70 28.02
CA THR A 44 -14.09 -6.10 28.43
C THR A 44 -15.18 -7.14 28.57
N ASP A 45 -16.20 -6.83 29.32
CA ASP A 45 -17.47 -7.58 29.29
C ASP A 45 -18.31 -7.20 28.06
N VAL A 46 -19.50 -7.78 27.93
CA VAL A 46 -20.41 -7.49 26.80
C VAL A 46 -21.00 -6.09 26.84
N THR A 47 -20.98 -5.43 28.00
CA THR A 47 -21.51 -4.07 28.22
C THR A 47 -20.45 -2.99 27.94
N GLY A 48 -19.20 -3.39 27.69
CA GLY A 48 -18.08 -2.48 27.45
C GLY A 48 -17.35 -2.04 28.71
N HIS A 49 -17.67 -2.66 29.90
CA HIS A 49 -16.90 -2.44 31.13
C HIS A 49 -15.52 -3.11 31.01
N ILE A 50 -14.44 -2.34 31.26
CA ILE A 50 -13.07 -2.80 31.13
C ILE A 50 -12.68 -3.57 32.41
N GLU A 51 -12.33 -4.83 32.21
CA GLU A 51 -11.92 -5.72 33.31
C GLU A 51 -10.39 -5.75 33.48
N TRP A 52 -9.68 -5.58 32.37
CA TRP A 52 -8.22 -5.60 32.37
C TRP A 52 -7.65 -4.83 31.19
N MET A 53 -6.50 -4.20 31.37
CA MET A 53 -5.72 -3.47 30.37
C MET A 53 -4.23 -3.73 30.58
N ASN A 54 -3.46 -3.86 29.49
CA ASN A 54 -2.01 -3.85 29.57
C ASN A 54 -1.45 -2.43 29.66
N GLN A 55 -0.14 -2.30 29.92
CA GLN A 55 0.54 -1.01 30.05
C GLN A 55 0.46 -0.17 28.75
N ALA A 56 0.52 -0.78 27.57
CA ALA A 56 0.37 -0.09 26.31
C ALA A 56 -1.03 0.52 26.15
N ALA A 57 -2.09 -0.18 26.57
CA ALA A 57 -3.44 0.34 26.56
C ALA A 57 -3.58 1.56 27.49
N VAL A 58 -3.01 1.50 28.69
CA VAL A 58 -2.98 2.63 29.63
C VAL A 58 -2.22 3.82 29.04
N THR A 59 -1.12 3.58 28.34
CA THR A 59 -0.31 4.64 27.71
C THR A 59 -1.07 5.33 26.57
N HIS A 60 -1.78 4.55 25.72
CA HIS A 60 -2.46 5.09 24.54
C HIS A 60 -3.87 5.61 24.81
N LEU A 61 -4.59 5.07 25.80
CA LEU A 61 -5.99 5.42 26.05
C LEU A 61 -6.20 6.13 27.41
N GLY A 62 -5.19 6.11 28.27
CA GLY A 62 -5.35 6.48 29.67
C GLY A 62 -6.01 5.36 30.49
N GLN A 63 -6.19 5.61 31.76
CA GLN A 63 -6.86 4.66 32.66
C GLN A 63 -8.39 4.80 32.54
N LEU A 64 -9.02 3.85 31.89
CA LEU A 64 -10.43 3.85 31.57
C LEU A 64 -11.13 2.72 32.33
N SER A 65 -12.35 2.97 32.83
CA SER A 65 -13.23 1.95 33.43
C SER A 65 -14.28 1.44 32.41
N GLN A 66 -14.55 2.22 31.37
CA GLN A 66 -15.53 1.89 30.34
C GLN A 66 -15.00 2.22 28.98
N LEU A 67 -15.32 1.39 28.01
CA LEU A 67 -14.88 1.54 26.62
C LEU A 67 -15.58 2.75 25.98
N PRO A 68 -14.85 3.70 25.36
CA PRO A 68 -15.44 4.81 24.60
C PRO A 68 -16.39 4.33 23.49
N GLU A 69 -17.45 5.10 23.20
CA GLU A 69 -18.47 4.74 22.19
C GLU A 69 -17.84 4.40 20.82
N VAL A 70 -16.86 5.17 20.37
CA VAL A 70 -16.14 4.95 19.11
C VAL A 70 -15.47 3.57 19.06
N LEU A 71 -14.93 3.12 20.19
CA LEU A 71 -14.30 1.79 20.31
C LEU A 71 -15.36 0.68 20.46
N GLN A 72 -16.50 0.97 21.06
CA GLN A 72 -17.61 0.02 21.16
C GLN A 72 -18.19 -0.29 19.78
N GLU A 73 -18.46 0.73 18.96
CA GLU A 73 -18.97 0.55 17.59
C GLU A 73 -17.98 -0.23 16.72
N ALA A 74 -16.69 0.15 16.73
CA ALA A 74 -15.64 -0.52 15.99
C ALA A 74 -15.42 -1.98 16.44
N SER A 75 -15.70 -2.30 17.72
CA SER A 75 -15.54 -3.65 18.28
C SER A 75 -16.71 -4.61 17.98
N THR A 76 -17.75 -4.15 17.31
CA THR A 76 -18.90 -5.00 16.92
C THR A 76 -18.65 -5.81 15.65
N SER A 77 -17.72 -5.37 14.78
CA SER A 77 -17.32 -6.11 13.59
C SER A 77 -16.14 -7.05 13.91
N ASN A 78 -16.18 -8.27 13.37
CA ASN A 78 -15.05 -9.22 13.47
C ASN A 78 -13.89 -8.88 12.54
N ASP A 79 -14.01 -7.83 11.72
CA ASP A 79 -12.99 -7.39 10.78
C ASP A 79 -12.07 -6.34 11.42
N ILE A 80 -10.84 -6.27 10.92
CA ILE A 80 -9.89 -5.23 11.33
C ILE A 80 -10.39 -3.89 10.82
N SER A 81 -10.67 -2.95 11.73
CA SER A 81 -11.09 -1.59 11.42
C SER A 81 -9.99 -0.59 11.77
N ILE A 82 -9.89 0.50 11.01
CA ILE A 82 -8.96 1.60 11.32
C ILE A 82 -9.78 2.71 11.96
N ILE A 83 -9.34 3.16 13.13
CA ILE A 83 -9.97 4.26 13.87
C ILE A 83 -8.97 5.38 14.13
N ARG A 84 -9.47 6.59 14.28
CA ARG A 84 -8.69 7.77 14.66
C ARG A 84 -9.05 8.15 16.09
N ILE A 85 -8.03 8.24 16.92
CA ILE A 85 -8.16 8.65 18.32
C ILE A 85 -7.32 9.92 18.50
N GLU A 86 -7.94 10.98 19.01
CA GLU A 86 -7.21 12.20 19.38
C GLU A 86 -6.76 12.11 20.85
N GLN A 87 -5.45 12.20 21.06
CA GLN A 87 -4.86 12.22 22.40
C GLN A 87 -3.87 13.36 22.51
N ASN A 88 -4.07 14.26 23.47
CA ASN A 88 -3.19 15.42 23.72
C ASN A 88 -2.95 16.30 22.47
N GLY A 89 -3.95 16.44 21.59
CA GLY A 89 -3.85 17.20 20.34
C GLY A 89 -3.13 16.48 19.21
N ILE A 90 -2.80 15.19 19.39
CA ILE A 90 -2.21 14.32 18.36
C ILE A 90 -3.25 13.32 17.92
N VAL A 91 -3.49 13.24 16.61
CA VAL A 91 -4.37 12.24 16.02
C VAL A 91 -3.57 10.96 15.79
N LEU A 92 -3.96 9.87 16.45
CA LEU A 92 -3.36 8.54 16.30
C LEU A 92 -4.26 7.67 15.42
N GLU A 93 -3.70 7.05 14.40
CA GLU A 93 -4.39 6.02 13.62
C GLU A 93 -4.11 4.64 14.20
N MET A 94 -5.17 3.98 14.65
CA MET A 94 -5.09 2.70 15.35
C MET A 94 -5.85 1.63 14.56
N ALA A 95 -5.19 0.50 14.30
CA ALA A 95 -5.89 -0.70 13.84
C ALA A 95 -6.50 -1.42 15.04
N ILE A 96 -7.81 -1.60 15.03
CA ILE A 96 -8.57 -2.32 16.06
C ILE A 96 -8.96 -3.72 15.55
N SER A 97 -8.79 -4.72 16.42
CA SER A 97 -9.29 -6.08 16.22
C SER A 97 -9.99 -6.54 17.49
N CYS A 98 -11.16 -7.17 17.35
CA CYS A 98 -11.95 -7.68 18.46
C CYS A 98 -12.19 -9.18 18.31
N THR A 99 -11.97 -9.93 19.40
CA THR A 99 -12.28 -11.36 19.46
C THR A 99 -13.11 -11.63 20.71
N THR A 100 -14.22 -12.34 20.55
CA THR A 100 -15.08 -12.73 21.67
C THR A 100 -14.72 -14.12 22.16
N PHE A 101 -14.59 -14.30 23.47
CA PHE A 101 -14.33 -15.60 24.08
C PHE A 101 -15.22 -15.78 25.33
N VAL A 102 -15.33 -17.03 25.77
CA VAL A 102 -16.16 -17.40 26.93
C VAL A 102 -15.24 -17.99 27.98
N THR A 103 -15.25 -17.38 29.19
CA THR A 103 -14.55 -17.92 30.33
C THR A 103 -15.53 -18.68 31.23
N GLN A 104 -15.14 -19.91 31.64
CA GLN A 104 -15.84 -20.68 32.65
C GLN A 104 -15.08 -20.54 33.97
N GLY A 105 -15.70 -19.91 34.98
CA GLY A 105 -15.14 -19.90 36.30
C GLY A 105 -15.23 -21.29 36.94
N ALA A 106 -14.22 -21.71 37.70
CA ALA A 106 -14.13 -23.03 38.33
C ALA A 106 -15.31 -23.35 39.32
N PHE A 107 -16.05 -22.33 39.73
CA PHE A 107 -17.20 -22.45 40.66
C PHE A 107 -18.46 -21.71 40.17
N ALA A 108 -18.43 -21.14 38.94
CA ALA A 108 -19.55 -20.36 38.44
C ALA A 108 -20.45 -21.20 37.55
N THR A 109 -21.73 -21.28 37.89
CA THR A 109 -22.79 -21.89 37.06
C THR A 109 -23.12 -21.10 35.80
N GLN A 110 -22.51 -19.94 35.60
CA GLN A 110 -22.70 -19.08 34.43
C GLN A 110 -21.39 -18.85 33.70
N SER A 111 -21.39 -19.16 32.43
CA SER A 111 -20.30 -18.80 31.51
C SER A 111 -20.31 -17.28 31.27
N LYS A 112 -19.19 -16.60 31.48
CA LYS A 112 -19.03 -15.17 31.24
C LYS A 112 -18.48 -14.92 29.85
N LYS A 113 -19.22 -14.18 29.02
CA LYS A 113 -18.79 -13.76 27.68
C LYS A 113 -17.97 -12.49 27.78
N GLN A 114 -16.75 -12.52 27.28
CA GLN A 114 -15.79 -11.42 27.32
C GLN A 114 -15.30 -11.10 25.91
N ARG A 115 -14.80 -9.88 25.72
CA ARG A 115 -14.18 -9.42 24.47
C ARG A 115 -12.73 -9.07 24.71
N LEU A 116 -11.86 -9.61 23.88
CA LEU A 116 -10.46 -9.20 23.78
C LEU A 116 -10.33 -8.18 22.65
N ILE A 117 -9.94 -6.98 22.96
CA ILE A 117 -9.76 -5.88 22.03
C ILE A 117 -8.27 -5.58 21.96
N SER A 118 -7.70 -5.60 20.75
CA SER A 118 -6.34 -5.18 20.49
C SER A 118 -6.32 -3.93 19.62
N LEU A 119 -5.51 -2.92 20.01
CA LEU A 119 -5.30 -1.69 19.25
C LEU A 119 -3.81 -1.54 18.98
N LYS A 120 -3.46 -1.47 17.71
CA LYS A 120 -2.09 -1.25 17.27
C LYS A 120 -1.96 0.11 16.61
N ASN A 121 -1.04 0.95 17.12
CA ASN A 121 -0.72 2.21 16.47
C ASN A 121 -0.05 1.93 15.11
N ILE A 122 -0.70 2.35 14.03
CA ILE A 122 -0.18 2.20 12.67
C ILE A 122 0.42 3.49 12.11
N HIS A 123 0.24 4.61 12.80
CA HIS A 123 0.73 5.92 12.38
C HIS A 123 2.25 5.93 12.19
N SER A 124 3.01 5.44 13.17
CA SER A 124 4.48 5.36 13.07
C SER A 124 4.98 4.41 11.98
N VAL A 125 4.22 3.36 11.64
CA VAL A 125 4.57 2.43 10.55
C VAL A 125 4.29 3.07 9.20
N LEU A 126 3.18 3.79 9.06
CA LEU A 126 2.85 4.53 7.83
C LEU A 126 3.85 5.66 7.60
N GLU A 127 4.14 6.49 8.61
CA GLU A 127 5.16 7.55 8.52
C GLU A 127 6.54 7.00 8.16
N ARG A 128 6.95 5.88 8.75
CA ARG A 128 8.23 5.24 8.43
C ARG A 128 8.25 4.76 6.97
N ASN A 129 7.19 4.11 6.52
CA ASN A 129 7.06 3.65 5.14
C ASN A 129 7.03 4.84 4.16
N GLU A 130 6.35 5.92 4.49
CA GLU A 130 6.37 7.16 3.71
C GLU A 130 7.77 7.79 3.69
N MET A 131 8.42 7.90 4.84
CA MET A 131 9.78 8.43 4.94
C MET A 131 10.79 7.60 4.13
N GLU A 132 10.73 6.28 4.21
CA GLU A 132 11.56 5.38 3.40
C GLU A 132 11.27 5.54 1.89
N ALA A 133 10.01 5.68 1.52
CA ALA A 133 9.61 5.96 0.14
C ALA A 133 10.14 7.31 -0.34
N TRP A 134 10.05 8.36 0.49
CA TRP A 134 10.60 9.69 0.23
C TRP A 134 12.12 9.68 0.10
N GLN A 135 12.83 9.01 1.02
CA GLN A 135 14.29 8.88 0.95
C GLN A 135 14.75 8.16 -0.32
N LYS A 136 14.04 7.08 -0.69
CA LYS A 136 14.30 6.35 -1.91
C LYS A 136 14.06 7.20 -3.15
N LEU A 137 12.97 7.97 -3.14
CA LEU A 137 12.63 8.91 -4.19
C LEU A 137 13.71 10.01 -4.35
N ILE A 138 14.13 10.65 -3.25
CA ILE A 138 15.20 11.66 -3.25
C ILE A 138 16.51 11.08 -3.79
N ARG A 139 16.86 9.85 -3.41
CA ARG A 139 18.08 9.18 -3.90
C ARG A 139 18.04 8.97 -5.41
N VAL A 140 16.91 8.50 -5.94
CA VAL A 140 16.72 8.32 -7.39
C VAL A 140 16.77 9.67 -8.12
N LEU A 141 16.09 10.70 -7.59
CA LEU A 141 16.13 12.07 -8.10
C LEU A 141 17.56 12.60 -8.20
N THR A 142 18.31 12.52 -7.11
CA THR A 142 19.69 13.00 -7.05
C THR A 142 20.55 12.28 -8.09
N HIS A 143 20.43 10.95 -8.18
CA HIS A 143 21.19 10.14 -9.12
C HIS A 143 20.88 10.49 -10.59
N GLU A 144 19.62 10.61 -10.97
CA GLU A 144 19.21 10.94 -12.35
C GLU A 144 19.57 12.38 -12.74
N ILE A 145 19.46 13.32 -11.79
CA ILE A 145 19.89 14.71 -12.00
C ILE A 145 21.40 14.75 -12.22
N MET A 146 22.21 14.11 -11.36
CA MET A 146 23.66 14.10 -11.46
C MET A 146 24.13 13.41 -12.76
N ASN A 147 23.52 12.26 -13.12
CA ASN A 147 23.83 11.55 -14.37
C ASN A 147 23.53 12.36 -15.63
N SER A 148 22.61 13.31 -15.54
CA SER A 148 22.24 14.16 -16.68
C SER A 148 23.05 15.46 -16.70
N ILE A 149 23.27 16.10 -15.55
CA ILE A 149 23.96 17.39 -15.43
C ILE A 149 25.47 17.26 -15.59
N THR A 150 26.10 16.24 -14.98
CA THR A 150 27.57 16.09 -15.03
C THR A 150 28.13 16.05 -16.45
N PRO A 151 27.58 15.26 -17.41
CA PRO A 151 28.04 15.30 -18.78
C PRO A 151 27.76 16.63 -19.51
N ILE A 152 26.67 17.33 -19.13
CA ILE A 152 26.36 18.65 -19.70
C ILE A 152 27.44 19.65 -19.30
N ILE A 153 27.76 19.73 -18.01
CA ILE A 153 28.79 20.62 -17.48
C ILE A 153 30.14 20.30 -18.13
N SER A 154 30.60 19.04 -18.08
CA SER A 154 31.90 18.64 -18.61
C SER A 154 32.06 18.93 -20.11
N LEU A 155 31.00 18.66 -20.92
CA LEU A 155 31.05 18.98 -22.34
C LEU A 155 31.00 20.49 -22.62
N SER A 156 30.23 21.23 -21.82
CA SER A 156 30.16 22.69 -21.95
C SER A 156 31.48 23.36 -21.56
N GLU A 157 32.14 22.89 -20.49
CA GLU A 157 33.46 23.34 -20.07
C GLU A 157 34.50 23.05 -21.18
N THR A 158 34.54 21.80 -21.68
CA THR A 158 35.46 21.42 -22.78
C THR A 158 35.27 22.28 -24.02
N LEU A 159 34.03 22.61 -24.38
CA LEU A 159 33.74 23.50 -25.53
C LEU A 159 34.14 24.95 -25.23
N SER A 160 33.98 25.44 -24.03
CA SER A 160 34.32 26.79 -23.58
C SER A 160 35.84 27.01 -23.52
N GLU A 161 36.61 26.03 -23.00
CA GLU A 161 38.05 26.09 -22.83
C GLU A 161 38.80 26.02 -24.18
N ARG A 162 38.24 25.41 -25.21
CA ARG A 162 38.86 25.29 -26.51
C ARG A 162 38.98 26.62 -27.26
N GLY A 163 38.27 27.67 -26.83
CA GLY A 163 38.27 28.97 -27.50
C GLY A 163 37.64 28.94 -28.89
N ILE A 164 37.74 30.05 -29.62
CA ILE A 164 37.28 30.15 -31.00
C ILE A 164 38.49 29.82 -31.91
N PRO A 165 38.50 28.67 -32.61
CA PRO A 165 39.58 28.37 -33.53
C PRO A 165 39.56 29.33 -34.72
N GLU A 166 40.76 29.74 -35.18
CA GLU A 166 40.90 30.62 -36.34
C GLU A 166 40.35 29.99 -37.66
N SER A 167 40.29 28.63 -37.72
CA SER A 167 39.60 27.88 -38.76
C SER A 167 39.03 26.59 -38.19
N LEU A 168 37.74 26.30 -38.45
CA LEU A 168 37.08 25.05 -38.10
C LEU A 168 37.38 23.99 -39.17
N GLY A 169 38.26 23.06 -38.83
CA GLY A 169 38.44 21.85 -39.63
C GLY A 169 37.20 20.92 -39.52
N GLU A 170 36.96 20.12 -40.55
CA GLU A 170 35.78 19.22 -40.62
C GLU A 170 35.68 18.26 -39.41
N LYS A 171 36.82 17.81 -38.90
CA LYS A 171 36.94 16.95 -37.72
C LYS A 171 36.55 17.67 -36.42
N GLU A 172 36.95 18.92 -36.26
CA GLU A 172 36.64 19.75 -35.11
C GLU A 172 35.15 20.13 -35.05
N TYR A 173 34.59 20.46 -36.24
CA TYR A 173 33.16 20.70 -36.40
C TYR A 173 32.33 19.47 -36.02
N SER A 174 32.76 18.28 -36.46
CA SER A 174 32.08 17.01 -36.10
C SER A 174 32.08 16.74 -34.58
N ILE A 175 33.23 16.97 -33.90
CA ILE A 175 33.34 16.79 -32.45
C ILE A 175 32.42 17.79 -31.70
N MET A 176 32.42 19.04 -32.13
CA MET A 176 31.55 20.08 -31.53
C MET A 176 30.07 19.74 -31.70
N LEU A 177 29.67 19.31 -32.90
CA LEU A 177 28.29 18.89 -33.17
C LEU A 177 27.87 17.71 -32.34
N GLN A 178 28.73 16.70 -32.14
CA GLN A 178 28.48 15.54 -31.29
C GLN A 178 28.33 15.92 -29.85
N ALA A 179 29.15 16.84 -29.32
CA ALA A 179 29.07 17.37 -27.98
C ALA A 179 27.75 18.11 -27.75
N MET A 180 27.37 19.00 -28.67
CA MET A 180 26.12 19.74 -28.62
C MET A 180 24.89 18.80 -28.67
N GLN A 181 24.90 17.79 -29.54
CA GLN A 181 23.85 16.78 -29.62
C GLN A 181 23.72 15.99 -28.29
N THR A 182 24.85 15.70 -27.65
CA THR A 182 24.87 15.00 -26.37
C THR A 182 24.30 15.87 -25.26
N ILE A 183 24.67 17.14 -25.19
CA ILE A 183 24.12 18.13 -24.25
C ILE A 183 22.60 18.23 -24.46
N HIS A 184 22.16 18.41 -25.70
CA HIS A 184 20.73 18.52 -26.03
C HIS A 184 19.96 17.28 -25.60
N ARG A 185 20.45 16.08 -25.93
CA ARG A 185 19.81 14.81 -25.54
C ARG A 185 19.72 14.65 -24.00
N ARG A 186 20.77 14.99 -23.27
CA ARG A 186 20.79 14.92 -21.80
C ARG A 186 19.86 15.94 -21.16
N SER A 187 19.83 17.17 -21.68
CA SER A 187 18.91 18.22 -21.23
C SER A 187 17.45 17.82 -21.44
N LYS A 188 17.13 17.27 -22.61
CA LYS A 188 15.79 16.76 -22.91
C LYS A 188 15.37 15.59 -22.03
N GLY A 189 16.30 14.68 -21.73
CA GLY A 189 16.09 13.58 -20.77
C GLY A 189 15.79 14.09 -19.37
N LEU A 190 16.55 15.09 -18.89
CA LEU A 190 16.34 15.70 -17.59
C LEU A 190 14.98 16.40 -17.50
N LEU A 191 14.59 17.15 -18.55
CA LEU A 191 13.27 17.79 -18.61
C LEU A 191 12.14 16.75 -18.51
N GLY A 192 12.21 15.68 -19.30
CA GLY A 192 11.24 14.59 -19.24
C GLY A 192 11.18 13.92 -17.86
N PHE A 193 12.32 13.77 -17.18
CA PHE A 193 12.38 13.25 -15.84
C PHE A 193 11.68 14.18 -14.82
N VAL A 194 11.93 15.50 -14.88
CA VAL A 194 11.28 16.50 -14.02
C VAL A 194 9.77 16.55 -14.26
N GLU A 195 9.32 16.47 -15.51
CA GLU A 195 7.90 16.41 -15.85
C GLU A 195 7.22 15.15 -15.27
N ASN A 196 7.88 14.02 -15.38
CA ASN A 196 7.42 12.75 -14.82
C ASN A 196 7.32 12.80 -13.31
N TYR A 197 8.32 13.40 -12.64
CA TYR A 197 8.28 13.65 -11.20
C TYR A 197 7.10 14.53 -10.79
N ARG A 198 6.88 15.63 -11.53
CA ARG A 198 5.76 16.54 -11.30
C ARG A 198 4.39 15.83 -11.41
N ARG A 199 4.24 14.93 -12.40
CA ARG A 199 3.02 14.13 -12.57
C ARG A 199 2.76 13.22 -11.37
N LEU A 200 3.81 12.65 -10.77
CA LEU A 200 3.69 11.79 -9.60
C LEU A 200 3.34 12.56 -8.33
N THR A 201 3.94 13.76 -8.13
CA THR A 201 3.82 14.53 -6.88
C THR A 201 2.64 15.52 -6.85
N ARG A 202 2.01 15.80 -8.00
CA ARG A 202 0.93 16.78 -8.13
C ARG A 202 -0.31 16.17 -8.76
N ILE A 203 -0.83 15.10 -8.18
CA ILE A 203 -2.14 14.57 -8.58
C ILE A 203 -3.19 15.44 -7.87
N PRO A 204 -4.08 16.13 -8.61
CA PRO A 204 -5.12 16.93 -7.99
C PRO A 204 -6.13 16.05 -7.24
N THR A 205 -6.78 16.62 -6.23
CA THR A 205 -7.88 15.93 -5.54
C THR A 205 -8.97 15.58 -6.55
N PRO A 206 -9.44 14.30 -6.60
CA PRO A 206 -10.41 13.87 -7.59
C PRO A 206 -11.76 14.56 -7.43
N VAL A 207 -12.32 15.04 -8.53
CA VAL A 207 -13.70 15.52 -8.61
C VAL A 207 -14.57 14.35 -9.07
N ARG A 208 -15.07 13.58 -8.11
CA ARG A 208 -15.82 12.36 -8.38
C ARG A 208 -17.23 12.68 -8.91
N THR A 209 -17.58 12.12 -10.04
CA THR A 209 -18.90 12.22 -10.69
C THR A 209 -19.37 10.85 -11.15
N LYS A 210 -20.62 10.76 -11.56
CA LYS A 210 -21.17 9.55 -12.16
C LYS A 210 -20.65 9.40 -13.60
N VAL A 211 -19.76 8.44 -13.82
CA VAL A 211 -19.08 8.18 -15.10
C VAL A 211 -19.69 6.95 -15.77
N SER A 212 -20.18 7.09 -17.00
CA SER A 212 -20.65 5.98 -17.82
C SER A 212 -19.50 5.09 -18.27
N VAL A 213 -19.55 3.80 -17.95
CA VAL A 213 -18.54 2.82 -18.36
C VAL A 213 -18.57 2.63 -19.89
N ALA A 214 -19.75 2.64 -20.49
CA ALA A 214 -19.90 2.49 -21.94
C ALA A 214 -19.26 3.65 -22.71
N GLU A 215 -19.47 4.90 -22.26
CA GLU A 215 -18.81 6.07 -22.85
C GLU A 215 -17.30 6.03 -22.68
N LEU A 216 -16.83 5.67 -21.49
CA LEU A 216 -15.41 5.54 -21.18
C LEU A 216 -14.74 4.51 -22.10
N PHE A 217 -15.35 3.35 -22.29
CA PHE A 217 -14.86 2.31 -23.20
C PHE A 217 -14.90 2.76 -24.66
N THR A 218 -15.95 3.47 -25.06
CA THR A 218 -16.06 4.02 -26.42
C THR A 218 -14.93 5.00 -26.75
N ASP A 219 -14.59 5.88 -25.81
CA ASP A 219 -13.52 6.86 -26.01
C ASP A 219 -12.15 6.20 -25.98
N LEU A 220 -11.92 5.25 -25.09
CA LEU A 220 -10.66 4.46 -25.07
C LEU A 220 -10.48 3.64 -26.35
N LYS A 221 -11.56 3.08 -26.92
CA LYS A 221 -11.51 2.35 -28.17
C LYS A 221 -11.09 3.23 -29.35
N LYS A 222 -11.42 4.52 -29.34
CA LYS A 222 -10.93 5.47 -30.34
C LYS A 222 -9.42 5.73 -30.23
N LEU A 223 -8.89 5.71 -28.98
CA LEU A 223 -7.45 5.89 -28.71
C LEU A 223 -6.62 4.63 -28.98
N PHE A 224 -7.25 3.47 -28.85
CA PHE A 224 -6.67 2.15 -29.07
C PHE A 224 -7.49 1.37 -30.10
N PRO A 225 -7.37 1.70 -31.38
CA PRO A 225 -8.19 1.12 -32.45
C PRO A 225 -7.74 -0.27 -32.92
N GLU A 226 -6.67 -0.82 -32.31
CA GLU A 226 -6.10 -2.10 -32.70
C GLU A 226 -7.11 -3.25 -32.49
N GLU A 227 -7.29 -4.13 -33.48
CA GLU A 227 -8.27 -5.21 -33.48
C GLU A 227 -8.05 -6.26 -32.37
N TYR A 228 -6.81 -6.42 -31.90
CA TYR A 228 -6.48 -7.33 -30.80
C TYR A 228 -6.78 -6.76 -29.41
N ILE A 229 -7.36 -5.54 -29.31
CA ILE A 229 -7.80 -4.92 -28.05
C ILE A 229 -9.33 -4.99 -27.98
N HIS A 230 -9.82 -5.86 -27.11
CA HIS A 230 -11.23 -6.18 -26.98
C HIS A 230 -11.84 -5.49 -25.75
N PHE A 231 -12.75 -4.57 -26.01
CA PHE A 231 -13.56 -3.94 -24.97
C PHE A 231 -14.86 -4.72 -24.78
N GLU A 232 -15.05 -5.38 -23.65
CA GLU A 232 -16.31 -6.04 -23.33
C GLU A 232 -17.33 -4.98 -22.87
N MET A 233 -18.17 -4.54 -23.82
CA MET A 233 -19.16 -3.51 -23.55
C MET A 233 -20.21 -4.04 -22.58
N PRO A 234 -20.56 -3.26 -21.52
CA PRO A 234 -21.55 -3.70 -20.56
C PRO A 234 -22.94 -3.79 -21.22
N ALA A 235 -23.69 -4.84 -20.85
CA ALA A 235 -25.05 -5.09 -21.37
C ALA A 235 -26.10 -4.09 -20.84
N SER A 236 -25.80 -3.31 -19.83
CA SER A 236 -26.67 -2.30 -19.22
C SER A 236 -25.88 -1.03 -18.94
N ASP A 237 -26.58 0.07 -18.70
CA ASP A 237 -25.98 1.35 -18.30
C ASP A 237 -25.33 1.21 -16.92
N LEU A 238 -24.05 0.92 -16.91
CA LEU A 238 -23.23 0.82 -15.71
C LEU A 238 -22.42 2.08 -15.51
N TYR A 239 -22.29 2.48 -14.26
CA TYR A 239 -21.63 3.73 -13.87
C TYR A 239 -20.59 3.46 -12.79
N LEU A 240 -19.54 4.29 -12.81
CA LEU A 240 -18.55 4.44 -11.74
C LEU A 240 -18.71 5.82 -11.10
N TYR A 241 -18.52 5.91 -9.78
CA TYR A 241 -18.42 7.19 -9.10
C TYR A 241 -16.93 7.57 -8.95
N ALA A 242 -16.41 8.38 -9.89
CA ALA A 242 -14.99 8.63 -10.01
C ALA A 242 -14.69 9.96 -10.74
N ASP A 243 -13.45 10.42 -10.69
CA ASP A 243 -12.95 11.45 -11.59
C ASP A 243 -12.61 10.82 -12.94
N ARG A 244 -13.41 11.16 -13.97
CA ARG A 244 -13.29 10.58 -15.31
C ARG A 244 -11.88 10.72 -15.88
N ALA A 245 -11.28 11.91 -15.79
CA ALA A 245 -9.98 12.18 -16.39
C ALA A 245 -8.85 11.37 -15.72
N GLN A 246 -8.92 11.21 -14.40
CA GLN A 246 -7.95 10.43 -13.65
C GLN A 246 -8.09 8.93 -13.93
N ILE A 247 -9.31 8.41 -14.01
CA ILE A 247 -9.53 6.99 -14.35
C ILE A 247 -9.15 6.68 -15.79
N GLU A 248 -9.47 7.57 -16.72
CA GLU A 248 -9.01 7.48 -18.11
C GLU A 248 -7.47 7.42 -18.18
N GLN A 249 -6.76 8.25 -17.41
CA GLN A 249 -5.30 8.22 -17.30
C GLN A 249 -4.78 6.88 -16.80
N VAL A 250 -5.45 6.26 -15.79
CA VAL A 250 -5.10 4.91 -15.29
C VAL A 250 -5.25 3.88 -16.41
N LEU A 251 -6.38 3.88 -17.09
CA LEU A 251 -6.67 2.91 -18.15
C LEU A 251 -5.71 3.05 -19.34
N ILE A 252 -5.40 4.28 -19.75
CA ILE A 252 -4.41 4.56 -20.79
C ILE A 252 -3.03 4.02 -20.40
N ASN A 253 -2.60 4.21 -19.16
CA ASN A 253 -1.30 3.70 -18.70
C ASN A 253 -1.27 2.17 -18.72
N LEU A 254 -2.34 1.50 -18.28
CA LEU A 254 -2.41 0.04 -18.26
C LEU A 254 -2.50 -0.54 -19.68
N LEU A 255 -3.29 0.08 -20.57
CA LEU A 255 -3.39 -0.34 -21.99
C LEU A 255 -2.07 -0.16 -22.75
N LYS A 256 -1.35 0.96 -22.52
CA LYS A 256 -0.01 1.14 -23.07
C LYS A 256 0.94 0.05 -22.59
N ASN A 257 0.92 -0.28 -21.31
CA ASN A 257 1.76 -1.35 -20.77
C ASN A 257 1.41 -2.70 -21.39
N ALA A 258 0.13 -3.04 -21.49
CA ALA A 258 -0.34 -4.27 -22.14
C ALA A 258 0.07 -4.35 -23.62
N ARG A 259 -0.07 -3.26 -24.37
CA ARG A 259 0.38 -3.18 -25.76
C ARG A 259 1.88 -3.43 -25.93
N GLU A 260 2.69 -2.81 -25.07
CA GLU A 260 4.15 -2.98 -25.09
C GLU A 260 4.58 -4.41 -24.74
N THR A 261 3.93 -5.04 -23.75
CA THR A 261 4.27 -6.42 -23.36
C THR A 261 3.84 -7.45 -24.40
N CYS A 262 2.83 -7.13 -25.23
CA CYS A 262 2.38 -7.97 -26.33
C CYS A 262 3.16 -7.71 -27.64
N GLU A 263 4.07 -6.73 -27.71
CA GLU A 263 4.68 -6.28 -28.96
C GLU A 263 5.35 -7.42 -29.75
N ARG A 264 5.97 -8.37 -29.04
CA ARG A 264 6.69 -9.52 -29.64
C ARG A 264 5.84 -10.76 -29.86
N LYS A 265 4.55 -10.74 -29.45
CA LYS A 265 3.63 -11.86 -29.65
C LYS A 265 3.02 -11.81 -31.06
N ALA A 266 2.86 -12.97 -31.69
CA ALA A 266 2.19 -13.09 -32.99
C ALA A 266 0.65 -13.05 -32.81
N ASP A 267 0.16 -13.65 -31.75
CA ASP A 267 -1.24 -13.78 -31.35
C ASP A 267 -1.58 -12.81 -30.20
N LYS A 268 -1.46 -11.50 -30.48
CA LYS A 268 -1.74 -10.46 -29.47
C LYS A 268 -3.19 -10.50 -29.03
N GLU A 269 -3.44 -10.45 -27.74
CA GLU A 269 -4.78 -10.33 -27.15
C GLU A 269 -4.74 -9.47 -25.91
N ILE A 270 -5.55 -8.40 -25.89
CA ILE A 270 -5.76 -7.54 -24.72
C ILE A 270 -7.25 -7.42 -24.50
N GLN A 271 -7.73 -7.68 -23.28
CA GLN A 271 -9.13 -7.67 -22.96
C GLN A 271 -9.42 -6.73 -21.78
N ILE A 272 -10.43 -5.89 -21.95
CA ILE A 272 -10.92 -4.96 -20.92
C ILE A 272 -12.34 -5.34 -20.55
N LYS A 273 -12.59 -5.58 -19.25
CA LYS A 273 -13.89 -6.00 -18.70
C LYS A 273 -14.29 -5.16 -17.51
N PHE A 274 -15.60 -4.97 -17.35
CA PHE A 274 -16.19 -4.36 -16.18
C PHE A 274 -17.12 -5.33 -15.46
N PHE A 275 -16.97 -5.45 -14.14
CA PHE A 275 -17.80 -6.29 -13.28
C PHE A 275 -18.54 -5.42 -12.27
N SER A 276 -19.86 -5.59 -12.16
CA SER A 276 -20.71 -4.84 -11.23
C SER A 276 -21.18 -5.68 -10.02
N LYS A 277 -20.86 -7.00 -9.98
CA LYS A 277 -21.21 -7.85 -8.83
C LYS A 277 -20.27 -7.59 -7.68
N GLY A 278 -20.78 -7.04 -6.59
CA GLY A 278 -19.98 -6.62 -5.42
C GLY A 278 -19.46 -5.20 -5.58
N ASN A 279 -18.18 -4.99 -5.34
CA ASN A 279 -17.52 -3.71 -5.61
C ASN A 279 -17.29 -3.57 -7.12
N PRO A 280 -17.57 -2.38 -7.71
CA PRO A 280 -17.29 -2.13 -9.12
C PRO A 280 -15.81 -2.41 -9.43
N THR A 281 -15.56 -3.20 -10.46
CA THR A 281 -14.22 -3.68 -10.79
C THR A 281 -13.96 -3.59 -12.29
N LEU A 282 -12.82 -2.99 -12.65
CA LEU A 282 -12.27 -2.99 -14.01
C LEU A 282 -11.09 -3.95 -14.07
N ALA A 283 -11.07 -4.84 -15.05
CA ALA A 283 -9.96 -5.74 -15.30
C ALA A 283 -9.39 -5.52 -16.70
N ILE A 284 -8.06 -5.43 -16.79
CA ILE A 284 -7.30 -5.34 -18.04
C ILE A 284 -6.35 -6.52 -18.07
N SER A 285 -6.58 -7.43 -19.02
CA SER A 285 -5.79 -8.65 -19.20
C SER A 285 -5.03 -8.59 -20.51
N ASP A 286 -3.79 -9.01 -20.51
CA ASP A 286 -2.95 -9.20 -21.69
C ASP A 286 -2.38 -10.62 -21.73
N ASN A 287 -2.07 -11.12 -22.93
CA ASN A 287 -1.36 -12.38 -23.13
C ASN A 287 0.15 -12.17 -23.40
N GLY A 288 0.72 -11.06 -22.93
CA GLY A 288 2.11 -10.68 -23.12
C GLY A 288 3.15 -11.58 -22.44
N GLU A 289 4.34 -11.03 -22.20
CA GLU A 289 5.46 -11.77 -21.58
C GLU A 289 5.22 -12.09 -20.10
N GLY A 290 4.26 -11.43 -19.45
CA GLY A 290 4.03 -11.55 -18.01
C GLY A 290 5.11 -10.86 -17.17
N ILE A 291 5.02 -11.02 -15.84
CA ILE A 291 5.88 -10.36 -14.86
C ILE A 291 6.56 -11.43 -14.02
N LEU A 292 7.87 -11.29 -13.84
CA LEU A 292 8.65 -12.17 -12.95
C LEU A 292 8.15 -12.08 -11.50
N PRO A 293 7.95 -13.19 -10.76
CA PRO A 293 7.51 -13.17 -9.37
C PRO A 293 8.39 -12.32 -8.46
N THR A 294 9.70 -12.29 -8.71
CA THR A 294 10.71 -11.56 -7.92
C THR A 294 10.58 -10.04 -8.00
N VAL A 295 9.81 -9.53 -8.97
CA VAL A 295 9.62 -8.08 -9.17
C VAL A 295 8.16 -7.65 -8.99
N LEU A 296 7.20 -8.56 -8.81
CA LEU A 296 5.78 -8.25 -8.62
C LEU A 296 5.54 -7.21 -7.51
N ASP A 297 6.21 -7.35 -6.38
CA ASP A 297 6.09 -6.41 -5.25
C ASP A 297 6.69 -5.03 -5.54
N LYS A 298 7.52 -4.92 -6.59
CA LYS A 298 8.26 -3.70 -6.93
C LYS A 298 7.65 -2.91 -8.08
N ILE A 299 6.72 -3.49 -8.86
CA ILE A 299 6.17 -2.83 -10.07
C ILE A 299 5.42 -1.53 -9.77
N PHE A 300 4.91 -1.36 -8.54
CA PHE A 300 4.25 -0.13 -8.10
C PHE A 300 5.19 0.85 -7.41
N VAL A 301 6.49 0.52 -7.27
CA VAL A 301 7.49 1.43 -6.73
C VAL A 301 7.82 2.49 -7.77
N PRO A 302 7.76 3.80 -7.45
CA PRO A 302 8.11 4.85 -8.39
C PRO A 302 9.51 4.66 -9.01
N PHE A 303 9.63 4.93 -10.31
CA PHE A 303 10.85 4.78 -11.12
C PHE A 303 11.38 3.35 -11.27
N PHE A 304 10.70 2.36 -10.73
CA PHE A 304 11.04 0.98 -11.01
C PHE A 304 10.57 0.58 -12.41
N THR A 305 11.50 0.12 -13.24
CA THR A 305 11.22 -0.36 -14.58
C THR A 305 12.21 -1.47 -14.97
N THR A 306 11.71 -2.44 -15.70
CA THR A 306 12.53 -3.45 -16.39
C THR A 306 12.75 -3.11 -17.85
N LYS A 307 12.12 -2.03 -18.34
CA LYS A 307 12.18 -1.58 -19.75
C LYS A 307 13.27 -0.53 -19.94
N THR A 308 14.01 -0.58 -21.05
CA THR A 308 15.07 0.36 -21.38
C THR A 308 14.59 1.79 -21.63
N SER A 309 13.35 1.97 -22.10
CA SER A 309 12.71 3.27 -22.39
C SER A 309 11.61 3.65 -21.42
N GLY A 310 11.34 2.83 -20.40
CA GLY A 310 10.26 3.06 -19.45
C GLY A 310 10.64 4.08 -18.37
N SER A 311 9.75 5.03 -18.06
CA SER A 311 9.94 5.99 -16.96
C SER A 311 9.76 5.37 -15.57
N GLY A 312 9.17 4.18 -15.48
CA GLY A 312 8.85 3.52 -14.20
C GLY A 312 7.79 4.23 -13.34
N ILE A 313 7.01 5.17 -13.91
CA ILE A 313 6.06 5.99 -13.16
C ILE A 313 4.61 5.56 -13.40
N GLY A 314 4.31 4.98 -14.55
CA GLY A 314 2.93 4.68 -14.95
C GLY A 314 2.15 3.88 -13.91
N LEU A 315 2.69 2.77 -13.42
CA LEU A 315 2.02 1.91 -12.44
C LEU A 315 1.93 2.54 -11.03
N SER A 316 2.96 3.28 -10.61
CA SER A 316 2.93 4.00 -9.34
C SER A 316 1.89 5.14 -9.35
N LEU A 317 1.76 5.84 -10.48
CA LEU A 317 0.70 6.83 -10.69
C LEU A 317 -0.69 6.18 -10.65
N CYS A 318 -0.88 5.02 -11.30
CA CYS A 318 -2.13 4.27 -11.23
C CYS A 318 -2.49 3.93 -9.78
N LYS A 319 -1.53 3.45 -8.99
CA LYS A 319 -1.75 3.12 -7.58
C LYS A 319 -2.17 4.33 -6.75
N GLN A 320 -1.53 5.49 -6.95
CA GLN A 320 -1.89 6.73 -6.25
C GLN A 320 -3.28 7.23 -6.64
N ILE A 321 -3.60 7.24 -7.95
CA ILE A 321 -4.94 7.65 -8.41
C ILE A 321 -6.01 6.73 -7.81
N MET A 322 -5.80 5.41 -7.82
CA MET A 322 -6.75 4.48 -7.21
C MET A 322 -6.91 4.71 -5.71
N ALA A 323 -5.82 4.95 -4.98
CA ALA A 323 -5.86 5.29 -3.56
C ALA A 323 -6.64 6.58 -3.28
N LEU A 324 -6.46 7.63 -4.10
CA LEU A 324 -7.25 8.87 -4.00
C LEU A 324 -8.74 8.67 -4.28
N HIS A 325 -9.12 7.58 -4.94
CA HIS A 325 -10.52 7.17 -5.18
C HIS A 325 -11.03 6.17 -4.12
N ASP A 326 -10.31 5.96 -3.02
CA ASP A 326 -10.59 4.93 -2.00
C ASP A 326 -10.69 3.52 -2.59
N GLY A 327 -10.07 3.33 -3.75
CA GLY A 327 -10.02 2.07 -4.48
C GLY A 327 -8.68 1.36 -4.34
N SER A 328 -8.53 0.26 -5.04
CA SER A 328 -7.27 -0.49 -5.07
C SER A 328 -6.91 -0.96 -6.48
N ILE A 329 -5.62 -1.17 -6.71
CA ILE A 329 -5.08 -1.83 -7.90
C ILE A 329 -4.31 -3.07 -7.50
N ASN A 330 -4.65 -4.20 -8.10
CA ASN A 330 -3.99 -5.47 -7.90
C ASN A 330 -3.53 -6.04 -9.25
N VAL A 331 -2.58 -6.99 -9.22
CA VAL A 331 -2.07 -7.66 -10.41
C VAL A 331 -2.00 -9.17 -10.18
N LYS A 332 -2.38 -9.92 -11.21
CA LYS A 332 -2.12 -11.36 -11.32
C LYS A 332 -1.32 -11.56 -12.60
N SER A 333 -0.17 -12.18 -12.50
CA SER A 333 0.70 -12.39 -13.67
C SER A 333 1.47 -13.69 -13.57
N GLU A 334 1.67 -14.32 -14.71
CA GLU A 334 2.48 -15.51 -14.86
C GLU A 334 3.40 -15.32 -16.08
N LEU A 335 4.68 -15.61 -15.88
CA LEU A 335 5.70 -15.45 -16.94
C LEU A 335 5.33 -16.29 -18.17
N GLY A 336 5.34 -15.66 -19.33
CA GLY A 336 4.98 -16.25 -20.61
C GLY A 336 3.49 -16.37 -20.91
N LYS A 337 2.61 -16.17 -19.91
CA LYS A 337 1.13 -16.25 -20.08
C LYS A 337 0.46 -14.88 -20.11
N GLY A 338 1.11 -13.84 -19.57
CA GLY A 338 0.59 -12.48 -19.53
C GLY A 338 0.26 -11.96 -18.15
N SER A 339 -0.46 -10.83 -18.09
CA SER A 339 -0.81 -10.15 -16.85
C SER A 339 -2.28 -9.72 -16.86
N CYS A 340 -2.87 -9.64 -15.66
CA CYS A 340 -4.20 -9.11 -15.44
C CYS A 340 -4.14 -8.08 -14.30
N PHE A 341 -4.39 -6.82 -14.64
CA PHE A 341 -4.53 -5.72 -13.68
C PHE A 341 -6.00 -5.56 -13.29
N ILE A 342 -6.27 -5.48 -11.99
CA ILE A 342 -7.61 -5.44 -11.41
C ILE A 342 -7.73 -4.15 -10.59
N LEU A 343 -8.63 -3.27 -11.04
CA LEU A 343 -8.97 -2.01 -10.37
C LEU A 343 -10.29 -2.21 -9.64
N THR A 344 -10.30 -2.04 -8.32
CA THR A 344 -11.51 -2.17 -7.50
C THR A 344 -11.88 -0.81 -6.93
N PHE A 345 -13.14 -0.42 -7.07
CA PHE A 345 -13.69 0.85 -6.58
C PHE A 345 -14.59 0.60 -5.37
N PRO A 346 -14.74 1.58 -4.47
CA PRO A 346 -15.75 1.51 -3.40
C PRO A 346 -17.17 1.47 -4.00
N LYS A 347 -18.12 1.00 -3.18
CA LYS A 347 -19.56 0.98 -3.58
C LYS A 347 -20.15 2.38 -3.61
#